data_f0f98d541a4676313e1f4ac852b21f33
#
_entry.id   f0f98d541a4676313e1f4ac852b21f33
#
_cell.length_a   1.000
_cell.length_b   1.000
_cell.length_c   1.000
_cell.angle_alpha   90.00
_cell.angle_beta   90.00
_cell.angle_gamma   90.00
#
_symmetry.space_group_name_H-M   'P 1'
#
loop_
_entity.id
_entity.type
_entity.pdbx_description
1 polymer ?
#
loop_
_entity_poly.entity_id
_entity_poly.type
_entity_poly.pdbx_seq_one_letter_code
_entity_poly.pdbx_strand_id
1 'polypeptide(L)'
;MISIFSEILGNTTFSPIKNEAKGLIRSIEAKNSSNAHAFSTVSKIVEDETNAKTMDLPNSATSALKWLVRHWMFVHYFLHIFVESQNSTKDCLKTAYESTLMKFHDQVIQSVFAVSLF
;
A
#
# COMPACT_ATOMS: atom_id res chain seq x y z
N MET A 1 6.26 -0.85 -10.51
CA MET A 1 4.89 -0.34 -10.75
C MET A 1 4.65 1.03 -10.10
N ILE A 2 4.90 1.20 -8.80
CA ILE A 2 4.71 2.49 -8.12
C ILE A 2 5.61 3.58 -8.71
N SER A 3 6.83 3.24 -9.15
CA SER A 3 7.73 4.17 -9.81
C SER A 3 7.19 4.65 -11.16
N ILE A 4 6.57 3.75 -11.94
CA ILE A 4 5.93 4.08 -13.21
C ILE A 4 4.75 5.03 -12.96
N PHE A 5 3.98 4.78 -11.92
CA PHE A 5 2.89 5.65 -11.49
C PHE A 5 3.37 7.06 -11.17
N SER A 6 4.48 7.17 -10.42
CA SER A 6 5.09 8.46 -10.09
C SER A 6 5.53 9.22 -11.33
N GLU A 7 6.03 8.52 -12.37
CA GLU A 7 6.41 9.15 -13.63
C GLU A 7 5.20 9.70 -14.39
N ILE A 8 4.08 8.95 -14.40
CA ILE A 8 2.88 9.35 -15.11
C ILE A 8 2.14 10.49 -14.40
N LEU A 9 2.01 10.42 -13.09
CA LEU A 9 1.19 11.33 -12.28
C LEU A 9 1.98 12.44 -11.60
N GLY A 10 3.32 12.36 -11.67
CA GLY A 10 4.20 13.27 -10.97
C GLY A 10 4.55 12.81 -9.56
N ASN A 11 5.79 13.07 -9.15
CA ASN A 11 6.30 12.59 -7.86
C ASN A 11 5.55 13.16 -6.66
N THR A 12 5.13 14.43 -6.73
CA THR A 12 4.44 15.09 -5.61
C THR A 12 3.09 14.48 -5.32
N THR A 13 2.32 14.18 -6.37
CA THR A 13 0.98 13.61 -6.24
C THR A 13 1.01 12.22 -5.61
N PHE A 14 2.00 11.40 -5.96
CA PHE A 14 2.07 10.01 -5.52
C PHE A 14 3.03 9.77 -4.36
N SER A 15 3.70 10.82 -3.86
CA SER A 15 4.67 10.71 -2.77
C SER A 15 4.16 10.02 -1.51
N PRO A 16 2.96 10.34 -0.98
CA PRO A 16 2.49 9.68 0.23
C PRO A 16 2.35 8.17 0.06
N ILE A 17 1.79 7.73 -1.06
CA ILE A 17 1.61 6.29 -1.35
C ILE A 17 2.96 5.61 -1.54
N LYS A 18 3.86 6.24 -2.29
CA LYS A 18 5.20 5.72 -2.53
C LYS A 18 6.00 5.56 -1.25
N ASN A 19 5.98 6.56 -0.39
CA ASN A 19 6.71 6.53 0.88
C ASN A 19 6.15 5.48 1.84
N GLU A 20 4.83 5.36 1.91
CA GLU A 20 4.17 4.34 2.72
C GLU A 20 4.53 2.93 2.22
N ALA A 21 4.46 2.70 0.91
CA ALA A 21 4.83 1.41 0.33
C ALA A 21 6.30 1.04 0.62
N LYS A 22 7.22 1.99 0.53
CA LYS A 22 8.62 1.77 0.86
C LYS A 22 8.81 1.36 2.33
N GLY A 23 8.08 1.99 3.24
CA GLY A 23 8.10 1.63 4.65
C GLY A 23 7.60 0.21 4.90
N LEU A 24 6.53 -0.17 4.23
CA LEU A 24 5.97 -1.52 4.32
C LEU A 24 6.95 -2.58 3.78
N ILE A 25 7.57 -2.30 2.64
CA ILE A 25 8.58 -3.20 2.05
C ILE A 25 9.76 -3.38 2.99
N ARG A 26 10.24 -2.30 3.63
CA ARG A 26 11.32 -2.37 4.61
C ARG A 26 10.98 -3.27 5.80
N SER A 27 9.74 -3.24 6.28
CA SER A 27 9.28 -4.11 7.36
C SER A 27 9.37 -5.59 6.98
N ILE A 28 8.98 -5.91 5.75
CA ILE A 28 9.04 -7.27 5.22
C ILE A 28 10.50 -7.71 5.02
N GLU A 29 11.32 -6.84 4.45
CA GLU A 29 12.75 -7.11 4.22
C GLU A 29 13.50 -7.33 5.55
N ALA A 30 13.17 -6.53 6.57
CA ALA A 30 13.76 -6.68 7.90
C ALA A 30 13.44 -8.06 8.50
N LYS A 31 12.19 -8.52 8.34
CA LYS A 31 11.79 -9.86 8.81
C LYS A 31 12.52 -10.95 8.05
N ASN A 32 12.60 -10.84 6.72
CA ASN A 32 13.34 -11.81 5.89
C ASN A 32 14.82 -11.85 6.29
N SER A 33 15.45 -10.68 6.46
CA SER A 33 16.87 -10.57 6.80
C SER A 33 17.21 -11.09 8.19
N SER A 34 16.26 -11.10 9.13
CA SER A 34 16.48 -11.61 10.48
C SER A 34 16.81 -13.11 10.49
N ASN A 35 16.23 -13.86 9.56
CA ASN A 35 16.59 -15.28 9.29
C ASN A 35 16.09 -15.64 7.90
N ALA A 36 16.94 -15.43 6.88
CA ALA A 36 16.56 -15.62 5.48
C ALA A 36 16.14 -17.06 5.15
N HIS A 37 16.68 -18.06 5.86
CA HIS A 37 16.30 -19.45 5.65
C HIS A 37 14.90 -19.75 6.19
N ALA A 38 14.62 -19.32 7.42
CA ALA A 38 13.32 -19.54 8.08
C ALA A 38 12.19 -18.72 7.43
N PHE A 39 12.51 -17.53 6.92
CA PHE A 39 11.52 -16.58 6.38
C PHE A 39 11.68 -16.37 4.87
N SER A 40 11.98 -17.43 4.14
CA SER A 40 12.20 -17.38 2.70
C SER A 40 10.91 -17.21 1.88
N THR A 41 9.73 -17.43 2.47
CA THR A 41 8.43 -17.29 1.80
C THR A 41 7.46 -16.48 2.67
N VAL A 42 6.46 -15.88 2.01
CA VAL A 42 5.38 -15.17 2.71
C VAL A 42 4.66 -16.09 3.70
N SER A 43 4.37 -17.32 3.31
CA SER A 43 3.70 -18.29 4.17
C SER A 43 4.47 -18.55 5.46
N LYS A 44 5.78 -18.68 5.38
CA LYS A 44 6.63 -18.91 6.57
C LYS A 44 6.64 -17.71 7.50
N ILE A 45 6.67 -16.49 6.95
CA ILE A 45 6.61 -15.25 7.73
C ILE A 45 5.27 -15.14 8.46
N VAL A 46 4.16 -15.33 7.75
CA VAL A 46 2.82 -15.25 8.32
C VAL A 46 2.61 -16.31 9.39
N GLU A 47 3.07 -17.54 9.15
CA GLU A 47 2.98 -18.64 10.12
C GLU A 47 3.74 -18.32 11.40
N ASP A 48 4.97 -17.82 11.28
CA ASP A 48 5.78 -17.44 12.44
C ASP A 48 5.09 -16.35 13.28
N GLU A 49 4.64 -15.29 12.63
CA GLU A 49 3.98 -14.18 13.33
C GLU A 49 2.62 -14.58 13.93
N THR A 50 1.91 -15.48 13.28
CA THR A 50 0.65 -16.02 13.80
C THR A 50 0.92 -16.86 15.06
N ASN A 51 1.92 -17.74 15.02
CA ASN A 51 2.27 -18.58 16.17
C ASN A 51 2.82 -17.75 17.34
N ALA A 52 3.58 -16.70 17.06
CA ALA A 52 4.08 -15.77 18.07
C ALA A 52 3.05 -14.76 18.55
N LYS A 53 1.87 -14.70 17.91
CA LYS A 53 0.80 -13.72 18.18
C LYS A 53 1.25 -12.28 17.99
N THR A 54 2.13 -12.06 17.01
CA THR A 54 2.68 -10.72 16.69
C THR A 54 2.15 -10.17 15.37
N MET A 55 1.30 -10.88 14.67
CA MET A 55 0.82 -10.51 13.34
C MET A 55 0.07 -9.17 13.29
N ASP A 56 -0.56 -8.77 14.37
CA ASP A 56 -1.32 -7.52 14.44
C ASP A 56 -0.52 -6.34 14.99
N LEU A 57 0.75 -6.56 15.32
CA LEU A 57 1.61 -5.46 15.77
C LEU A 57 1.89 -4.49 14.62
N PRO A 58 2.01 -3.17 14.90
CA PRO A 58 2.17 -2.16 13.84
C PRO A 58 3.36 -2.39 12.91
N ASN A 59 4.42 -3.03 13.40
CA ASN A 59 5.65 -3.26 12.64
C ASN A 59 5.79 -4.70 12.14
N SER A 60 4.74 -5.51 12.25
CA SER A 60 4.82 -6.89 11.76
C SER A 60 4.85 -6.95 10.23
N ALA A 61 5.52 -7.97 9.71
CA ALA A 61 5.56 -8.19 8.26
C ALA A 61 4.18 -8.60 7.73
N THR A 62 3.39 -9.32 8.51
CA THR A 62 2.01 -9.70 8.14
C THR A 62 1.14 -8.46 7.97
N SER A 63 1.22 -7.50 8.90
CA SER A 63 0.51 -6.23 8.78
C SER A 63 0.97 -5.44 7.55
N ALA A 64 2.28 -5.40 7.31
CA ALA A 64 2.84 -4.74 6.13
C ALA A 64 2.33 -5.36 4.82
N LEU A 65 2.29 -6.69 4.74
CA LEU A 65 1.75 -7.41 3.58
C LEU A 65 0.27 -7.08 3.34
N LYS A 66 -0.52 -7.04 4.41
CA LYS A 66 -1.93 -6.68 4.34
C LYS A 66 -2.11 -5.28 3.74
N TRP A 67 -1.33 -4.30 4.20
CA TRP A 67 -1.39 -2.94 3.68
C TRP A 67 -0.89 -2.84 2.23
N LEU A 68 0.13 -3.61 1.85
CA LEU A 68 0.58 -3.67 0.45
C LEU A 68 -0.53 -4.17 -0.47
N VAL A 69 -1.26 -5.21 -0.07
CA VAL A 69 -2.40 -5.71 -0.87
C VAL A 69 -3.45 -4.62 -1.05
N ARG A 70 -3.75 -3.85 0.01
CA ARG A 70 -4.70 -2.73 -0.08
C ARG A 70 -4.21 -1.65 -1.05
N HIS A 71 -2.93 -1.33 -1.05
CA HIS A 71 -2.34 -0.39 -2.01
C HIS A 71 -2.42 -0.92 -3.45
N TRP A 72 -2.16 -2.21 -3.65
CA TRP A 72 -2.31 -2.85 -4.95
C TRP A 72 -3.75 -2.80 -5.46
N MET A 73 -4.71 -3.02 -4.60
CA MET A 73 -6.13 -2.89 -4.95
C MET A 73 -6.48 -1.48 -5.39
N PHE A 74 -5.94 -0.47 -4.71
CA PHE A 74 -6.12 0.93 -5.09
C PHE A 74 -5.54 1.19 -6.49
N VAL A 75 -4.31 0.78 -6.73
CA VAL A 75 -3.64 0.97 -8.02
C VAL A 75 -4.39 0.25 -9.14
N HIS A 76 -4.78 -0.99 -8.91
CA HIS A 76 -5.53 -1.79 -9.88
C HIS A 76 -6.88 -1.14 -10.23
N TYR A 77 -7.62 -0.71 -9.23
CA TYR A 77 -8.91 -0.07 -9.42
C TYR A 77 -8.78 1.28 -10.14
N PHE A 78 -7.77 2.06 -9.77
CA PHE A 78 -7.47 3.31 -10.46
C PHE A 78 -7.18 3.09 -11.95
N LEU A 79 -6.33 2.12 -12.28
CA LEU A 79 -6.00 1.82 -13.67
C LEU A 79 -7.23 1.37 -14.44
N HIS A 80 -8.06 0.55 -13.83
CA HIS A 80 -9.28 0.06 -14.45
C HIS A 80 -10.24 1.22 -14.82
N ILE A 81 -10.49 2.12 -13.87
CA ILE A 81 -11.33 3.30 -14.11
C ILE A 81 -10.68 4.23 -15.14
N PHE A 82 -9.37 4.45 -15.03
CA PHE A 82 -8.65 5.38 -15.91
C PHE A 82 -8.73 4.95 -17.37
N VAL A 83 -8.63 3.65 -17.63
CA VAL A 83 -8.70 3.10 -19.00
C VAL A 83 -10.12 3.12 -19.56
N GLU A 84 -11.12 2.85 -18.73
CA GLU A 84 -12.50 2.70 -19.18
C GLU A 84 -13.31 4.00 -19.15
N SER A 85 -12.95 4.97 -18.33
CA SER A 85 -13.69 6.22 -18.22
C SER A 85 -12.99 7.36 -18.95
N GLN A 86 -13.76 8.39 -19.26
CA GLN A 86 -13.24 9.64 -19.83
C GLN A 86 -13.09 10.73 -18.76
N ASN A 87 -13.20 10.35 -17.48
CA ASN A 87 -13.02 11.27 -16.38
C ASN A 87 -11.57 11.71 -16.24
N SER A 88 -11.34 12.82 -15.56
CA SER A 88 -9.97 13.30 -15.30
C SER A 88 -9.21 12.32 -14.42
N THR A 89 -7.88 12.36 -14.50
CA THR A 89 -6.99 11.58 -13.64
C THR A 89 -7.33 11.81 -12.16
N LYS A 90 -7.59 13.04 -11.79
CA LYS A 90 -7.94 13.42 -10.42
C LYS A 90 -9.24 12.76 -9.95
N ASP A 91 -10.27 12.73 -10.79
CA ASP A 91 -11.54 12.09 -10.47
C ASP A 91 -11.38 10.57 -10.35
N CYS A 92 -10.59 9.97 -11.21
CA CYS A 92 -10.28 8.55 -11.14
C CYS A 92 -9.53 8.19 -9.86
N LEU A 93 -8.56 9.01 -9.45
CA LEU A 93 -7.82 8.82 -8.18
C LEU A 93 -8.76 8.91 -6.99
N LYS A 94 -9.63 9.90 -6.99
CA LYS A 94 -10.60 10.10 -5.90
C LYS A 94 -11.53 8.91 -5.77
N THR A 95 -12.12 8.47 -6.87
CA THR A 95 -13.04 7.33 -6.89
C THR A 95 -12.33 6.04 -6.43
N ALA A 96 -11.12 5.80 -6.92
CA ALA A 96 -10.33 4.63 -6.53
C ALA A 96 -9.99 4.66 -5.04
N TYR A 97 -9.58 5.81 -4.52
CA TYR A 97 -9.25 5.96 -3.11
C TYR A 97 -10.47 5.71 -2.21
N GLU A 98 -11.59 6.33 -2.53
CA GLU A 98 -12.83 6.17 -1.76
C GLU A 98 -13.33 4.72 -1.77
N SER A 99 -13.09 4.00 -2.85
CA SER A 99 -13.55 2.61 -3.01
C SER A 99 -12.62 1.58 -2.37
N THR A 100 -11.35 1.91 -2.12
CA THR A 100 -10.35 0.92 -1.69
C THR A 100 -9.66 1.25 -0.37
N LEU A 101 -8.93 2.36 -0.28
CA LEU A 101 -8.08 2.68 0.87
C LEU A 101 -8.77 3.47 1.96
N MET A 102 -9.70 4.34 1.60
CA MET A 102 -10.27 5.33 2.51
C MET A 102 -10.84 4.70 3.78
N LYS A 103 -11.52 3.57 3.67
CA LYS A 103 -12.15 2.88 4.80
C LYS A 103 -11.15 2.32 5.82
N PHE A 104 -9.89 2.17 5.43
CA PHE A 104 -8.83 1.65 6.30
C PHE A 104 -7.97 2.76 6.90
N HIS A 105 -8.16 4.01 6.49
CA HIS A 105 -7.42 5.17 6.97
C HIS A 105 -8.25 5.92 8.01
N ASP A 106 -7.58 6.43 9.05
CA ASP A 106 -8.21 7.37 9.98
C ASP A 106 -8.37 8.75 9.34
N GLN A 107 -9.04 9.67 10.04
CA GLN A 107 -9.31 11.00 9.50
C GLN A 107 -8.05 11.81 9.19
N VAL A 108 -6.99 11.63 9.98
CA VAL A 108 -5.72 12.33 9.76
C VAL A 108 -5.10 11.89 8.44
N ILE A 109 -5.03 10.59 8.21
CA ILE A 109 -4.48 10.02 6.97
C ILE A 109 -5.37 10.36 5.78
N GLN A 110 -6.69 10.32 5.93
CA GLN A 110 -7.63 10.74 4.88
C GLN A 110 -7.39 12.19 4.48
N SER A 111 -7.12 13.07 5.44
CA SER A 111 -6.82 14.47 5.16
C SER A 111 -5.52 14.65 4.39
N VAL A 112 -4.48 13.89 4.72
CA VAL A 112 -3.21 13.90 4.00
C VAL A 112 -3.42 13.48 2.54
N PHE A 113 -4.17 12.42 2.31
CA PHE A 113 -4.46 11.94 0.96
C PHE A 113 -5.32 12.92 0.19
N ALA A 114 -6.30 13.57 0.83
CA ALA A 114 -7.13 14.58 0.19
C ALA A 114 -6.30 15.75 -0.32
N VAL A 115 -5.33 16.22 0.45
CA VAL A 115 -4.42 17.30 0.04
C VAL A 115 -3.50 16.86 -1.09
N SER A 116 -3.00 15.63 -1.04
CA SER A 116 -1.98 15.11 -1.98
C SER A 116 -2.56 14.64 -3.30
N LEU A 117 -3.75 14.02 -3.30
CA LEU A 117 -4.38 13.41 -4.48
C LEU A 117 -5.49 14.27 -5.09
N PHE A 118 -6.09 15.11 -4.30
CA PHE A 118 -7.27 15.88 -4.69
C PHE A 118 -7.04 17.36 -4.51
#